data_54ba76f265eae77d0bf3f9defa0cfa47
#
_entry.id   54ba76f265eae77d0bf3f9defa0cfa47
#
_cell.length_a   1.000
_cell.length_b   1.000
_cell.length_c   1.000
_cell.angle_alpha   90.00
_cell.angle_beta   90.00
_cell.angle_gamma   90.00
#
_symmetry.space_group_name_H-M   'P 1'
#
loop_
_entity.id
_entity.type
_entity.pdbx_description
1 polymer ?
#
loop_
_entity_poly.entity_id
_entity_poly.type
_entity_poly.pdbx_seq_one_letter_code
_entity_poly.pdbx_strand_id
1 'polypeptide(L)'
;MSLPRKSTRNGTRGYAHLVEIDVPVGRVWRALTDPGLIKIWSGQESEIDARQGGLYRIGKRSGTAREAHIDIFDVNRRLRLIYLNGKNSPPSDSAAVDDFILDTRRGEGKSSLRLLGSGIPETPEWDRSYASIRMGWERFMARIKVTLESPPVPKKPAKIVPKDPPLPGLDY
;
A
#
# COMPACT_ATOMS: atom_id res chain seq x y z
N MET A 1 -20.23 49.13 4.33
CA MET A 1 -19.48 48.37 5.34
C MET A 1 -19.33 46.94 4.84
N SER A 2 -18.14 46.61 4.39
CA SER A 2 -17.83 45.24 3.98
C SER A 2 -17.53 44.42 5.22
N LEU A 3 -18.35 43.38 5.48
CA LEU A 3 -18.07 42.39 6.50
C LEU A 3 -16.75 41.64 6.16
N PRO A 4 -15.86 41.44 7.14
CA PRO A 4 -14.65 40.67 6.88
C PRO A 4 -15.07 39.22 6.53
N ARG A 5 -14.68 38.76 5.33
CA ARG A 5 -14.74 37.34 5.01
C ARG A 5 -13.89 36.62 6.04
N LYS A 6 -14.54 35.85 6.94
CA LYS A 6 -13.86 34.85 7.73
C LYS A 6 -13.25 33.87 6.73
N SER A 7 -11.95 33.99 6.50
CA SER A 7 -11.16 32.92 5.91
C SER A 7 -11.16 31.78 6.91
N THR A 8 -12.11 30.88 6.81
CA THR A 8 -12.03 29.57 7.44
C THR A 8 -10.98 28.79 6.65
N ARG A 9 -9.71 29.01 6.96
CA ARG A 9 -8.70 28.00 6.64
C ARG A 9 -9.08 26.79 7.47
N ASN A 10 -9.83 25.87 6.87
CA ASN A 10 -10.05 24.57 7.47
C ASN A 10 -8.68 23.91 7.60
N GLY A 11 -8.26 23.61 8.82
CA GLY A 11 -7.02 22.88 9.10
C GLY A 11 -7.04 21.51 8.45
N THR A 12 -5.88 20.90 8.34
CA THR A 12 -5.73 19.52 7.90
C THR A 12 -5.12 18.68 9.02
N ARG A 13 -5.42 17.40 9.00
CA ARG A 13 -4.93 16.39 9.95
C ARG A 13 -4.20 15.28 9.21
N GLY A 14 -3.42 14.53 9.93
CA GLY A 14 -2.67 13.41 9.40
C GLY A 14 -2.60 12.27 10.40
N TYR A 15 -1.76 11.31 10.11
CA TYR A 15 -1.48 10.16 10.96
C TYR A 15 -0.03 9.72 10.77
N ALA A 16 0.48 8.97 11.74
CA ALA A 16 1.80 8.39 11.69
C ALA A 16 1.75 6.94 12.18
N HIS A 17 2.38 6.06 11.43
CA HIS A 17 2.57 4.66 11.80
C HIS A 17 4.04 4.29 11.65
N LEU A 18 4.55 3.46 12.54
CA LEU A 18 5.89 2.92 12.49
C LEU A 18 5.83 1.43 12.75
N VAL A 19 6.48 0.65 11.91
CA VAL A 19 6.65 -0.78 12.12
C VAL A 19 8.12 -1.17 11.89
N GLU A 20 8.63 -2.01 12.76
CA GLU A 20 9.96 -2.61 12.63
C GLU A 20 9.80 -4.02 12.05
N ILE A 21 10.58 -4.32 11.02
CA ILE A 21 10.44 -5.56 10.25
C ILE A 21 11.81 -6.24 10.17
N ASP A 22 11.86 -7.51 10.56
CA ASP A 22 13.10 -8.29 10.59
C ASP A 22 13.45 -8.88 9.21
N VAL A 23 13.48 -8.00 8.20
CA VAL A 23 13.90 -8.29 6.83
C VAL A 23 14.68 -7.13 6.25
N PRO A 24 15.53 -7.36 5.22
CA PRO A 24 16.24 -6.27 4.53
C PRO A 24 15.28 -5.27 3.89
N VAL A 25 15.70 -4.02 3.80
CA VAL A 25 14.91 -2.89 3.27
C VAL A 25 14.41 -3.13 1.85
N GLY A 26 15.15 -3.84 1.01
CA GLY A 26 14.74 -4.18 -0.35
C GLY A 26 13.48 -5.07 -0.40
N ARG A 27 13.29 -5.94 0.59
CA ARG A 27 12.06 -6.74 0.70
C ARG A 27 10.87 -5.90 1.14
N VAL A 28 11.08 -4.92 2.01
CA VAL A 28 10.02 -3.98 2.40
C VAL A 28 9.62 -3.11 1.22
N TRP A 29 10.59 -2.62 0.45
CA TRP A 29 10.33 -1.87 -0.78
C TRP A 29 9.46 -2.66 -1.77
N ARG A 30 9.80 -3.91 -2.01
CA ARG A 30 9.02 -4.79 -2.89
C ARG A 30 7.60 -5.01 -2.37
N ALA A 31 7.40 -5.11 -1.06
CA ALA A 31 6.07 -5.24 -0.48
C ALA A 31 5.17 -4.02 -0.78
N LEU A 32 5.75 -2.84 -0.97
CA LEU A 32 5.02 -1.61 -1.32
C LEU A 32 4.83 -1.42 -2.83
N THR A 33 5.62 -2.07 -3.67
CA THR A 33 5.68 -1.78 -5.11
C THR A 33 5.36 -2.96 -6.02
N ASP A 34 5.33 -4.17 -5.49
CA ASP A 34 5.02 -5.39 -6.25
C ASP A 34 3.52 -5.74 -6.06
N PRO A 35 2.72 -5.73 -7.14
CA PRO A 35 1.29 -6.06 -7.05
C PRO A 35 0.99 -7.44 -6.47
N GLY A 36 1.83 -8.43 -6.71
CA GLY A 36 1.68 -9.77 -6.14
C GLY A 36 1.82 -9.79 -4.63
N LEU A 37 2.78 -9.05 -4.07
CA LEU A 37 2.97 -8.91 -2.63
C LEU A 37 1.88 -8.04 -2.00
N ILE A 38 1.47 -6.98 -2.67
CA ILE A 38 0.36 -6.12 -2.21
C ILE A 38 -0.92 -6.94 -2.08
N LYS A 39 -1.21 -7.83 -3.02
CA LYS A 39 -2.36 -8.73 -2.93
C LYS A 39 -2.34 -9.62 -1.67
N ILE A 40 -1.16 -10.08 -1.27
CA ILE A 40 -1.01 -10.93 -0.08
C ILE A 40 -1.38 -10.16 1.20
N TRP A 41 -0.81 -8.98 1.42
CA TRP A 41 -1.07 -8.26 2.66
C TRP A 41 -2.35 -7.41 2.63
N SER A 42 -2.79 -6.93 1.47
CA SER A 42 -4.00 -6.12 1.37
C SER A 42 -5.26 -6.93 1.08
N GLY A 43 -5.12 -8.11 0.46
CA GLY A 43 -6.23 -8.90 -0.07
C GLY A 43 -6.85 -8.30 -1.33
N GLN A 44 -6.23 -7.29 -1.93
CA GLN A 44 -6.76 -6.52 -3.05
C GLN A 44 -5.84 -6.54 -4.26
N GLU A 45 -6.43 -6.47 -5.44
CA GLU A 45 -5.68 -6.19 -6.66
C GLU A 45 -5.11 -4.77 -6.61
N SER A 46 -4.01 -4.54 -7.32
CA SER A 46 -3.39 -3.21 -7.41
C SER A 46 -2.91 -2.95 -8.83
N GLU A 47 -2.78 -1.67 -9.16
CA GLU A 47 -2.15 -1.22 -10.39
C GLU A 47 -1.09 -0.19 -10.03
N ILE A 48 0.15 -0.49 -10.38
CA ILE A 48 1.29 0.33 -10.01
C ILE A 48 2.21 0.49 -11.23
N ASP A 49 2.36 1.73 -11.65
CA ASP A 49 3.41 2.14 -12.58
C ASP A 49 4.61 2.61 -11.75
N ALA A 50 5.55 1.72 -11.50
CA ALA A 50 6.62 1.86 -10.52
C ALA A 50 7.71 2.85 -10.96
N ARG A 51 7.35 4.13 -11.04
CA ARG A 51 8.23 5.26 -11.38
C ARG A 51 7.66 6.57 -10.83
N GLN A 52 8.49 7.60 -10.77
CA GLN A 52 8.00 8.95 -10.46
C GLN A 52 6.97 9.41 -11.51
N GLY A 53 5.87 9.98 -11.06
CA GLY A 53 4.74 10.37 -11.89
C GLY A 53 3.79 9.21 -12.27
N GLY A 54 4.13 7.96 -11.92
CA GLY A 54 3.31 6.79 -12.21
C GLY A 54 2.06 6.67 -11.34
N LEU A 55 1.13 5.82 -11.78
CA LEU A 55 -0.10 5.50 -11.05
C LEU A 55 0.21 4.58 -9.86
N TYR A 56 -0.47 4.81 -8.74
CA TYR A 56 -0.49 3.90 -7.60
C TYR A 56 -1.94 3.71 -7.11
N ARG A 57 -2.47 2.51 -7.24
CA ARG A 57 -3.82 2.18 -6.80
C ARG A 57 -3.86 0.80 -6.17
N ILE A 58 -4.45 0.70 -4.98
CA ILE A 58 -4.81 -0.56 -4.34
C ILE A 58 -6.34 -0.64 -4.32
N GLY A 59 -6.88 -1.71 -4.86
CA GLY A 59 -8.31 -1.93 -5.05
C GLY A 59 -8.74 -1.78 -6.49
N LYS A 60 -9.99 -2.15 -6.79
CA LYS A 60 -10.55 -2.10 -8.13
C LYS A 60 -10.95 -0.66 -8.50
N ARG A 61 -10.74 -0.30 -9.76
CA ARG A 61 -11.13 1.00 -10.32
C ARG A 61 -12.62 1.33 -10.14
N SER A 62 -13.46 0.33 -10.13
CA SER A 62 -14.93 0.45 -9.95
C SER A 62 -15.37 0.52 -8.48
N GLY A 63 -14.45 0.39 -7.52
CA GLY A 63 -14.74 0.34 -6.09
C GLY A 63 -14.36 1.61 -5.35
N THR A 64 -14.12 1.47 -4.05
CA THR A 64 -13.68 2.54 -3.14
C THR A 64 -12.18 2.80 -3.19
N ALA A 65 -11.49 2.30 -4.22
CA ALA A 65 -10.05 2.46 -4.37
C ALA A 65 -9.66 3.94 -4.45
N ARG A 66 -8.62 4.29 -3.70
CA ARG A 66 -7.98 5.60 -3.81
C ARG A 66 -6.89 5.52 -4.86
N GLU A 67 -6.91 6.46 -5.79
CA GLU A 67 -5.87 6.59 -6.80
C GLU A 67 -4.89 7.67 -6.41
N ALA A 68 -3.62 7.38 -6.52
CA ALA A 68 -2.54 8.32 -6.29
C ALA A 68 -1.58 8.36 -7.48
N HIS A 69 -0.85 9.44 -7.60
CA HIS A 69 0.37 9.45 -8.40
C HIS A 69 1.58 9.40 -7.48
N ILE A 70 2.65 8.80 -7.96
CA ILE A 70 3.92 8.69 -7.25
C ILE A 70 4.69 10.00 -7.42
N ASP A 71 4.81 10.76 -6.34
CA ASP A 71 5.55 12.04 -6.31
C ASP A 71 7.05 11.80 -6.09
N ILE A 72 7.40 10.91 -5.16
CA ILE A 72 8.78 10.50 -4.90
C ILE A 72 8.89 8.99 -5.07
N PHE A 73 9.85 8.56 -5.87
CA PHE A 73 10.20 7.16 -6.07
C PHE A 73 11.71 6.98 -5.89
N ASP A 74 12.13 6.89 -4.62
CA ASP A 74 13.53 6.66 -4.24
C ASP A 74 13.67 5.24 -3.72
N VAL A 75 14.20 4.36 -4.56
CA VAL A 75 14.24 2.91 -4.35
C VAL A 75 14.89 2.56 -3.01
N ASN A 76 14.21 1.74 -2.22
CA ASN A 76 14.60 1.30 -0.87
C ASN A 76 14.67 2.41 0.19
N ARG A 77 14.20 3.63 -0.12
CA ARG A 77 14.29 4.78 0.79
C ARG A 77 12.98 5.50 1.01
N ARG A 78 12.29 5.89 -0.07
CA ARG A 78 11.10 6.72 0.05
C ARG A 78 10.12 6.52 -1.09
N LEU A 79 8.86 6.33 -0.74
CA LEU A 79 7.74 6.31 -1.66
C LEU A 79 6.72 7.35 -1.17
N ARG A 80 6.50 8.40 -1.95
CA ARG A 80 5.50 9.41 -1.62
C ARG A 80 4.38 9.41 -2.64
N LEU A 81 3.16 9.29 -2.12
CA LEU A 81 1.93 9.21 -2.89
C LEU A 81 1.08 10.46 -2.66
N ILE A 82 0.64 11.09 -3.75
CA ILE A 82 -0.32 12.19 -3.71
C ILE A 82 -1.62 11.69 -4.30
N TYR A 83 -2.69 11.70 -3.49
CA TYR A 83 -3.97 11.16 -3.89
C TYR A 83 -4.78 12.16 -4.70
N LEU A 84 -5.39 11.65 -5.76
CA LEU A 84 -6.33 12.38 -6.58
C LEU A 84 -7.69 12.46 -5.87
N ASN A 85 -8.41 13.57 -6.06
CA ASN A 85 -9.78 13.68 -5.58
C ASN A 85 -10.65 12.65 -6.29
N GLY A 86 -11.11 11.65 -5.54
CA GLY A 86 -11.91 10.54 -6.06
C GLY A 86 -13.41 10.77 -5.92
N LYS A 87 -14.18 10.05 -6.72
CA LYS A 87 -15.67 10.11 -6.68
C LYS A 87 -16.27 9.73 -5.32
N ASN A 88 -15.54 8.97 -4.52
CA ASN A 88 -16.00 8.44 -3.23
C ASN A 88 -15.41 9.18 -2.02
N SER A 89 -14.69 10.26 -2.24
CA SER A 89 -14.15 11.11 -1.18
C SER A 89 -14.90 12.45 -1.16
N PRO A 90 -15.13 13.04 0.01
CA PRO A 90 -15.65 14.39 0.08
C PRO A 90 -14.73 15.36 -0.66
N PRO A 91 -15.27 16.48 -1.22
CA PRO A 91 -14.46 17.50 -1.87
C PRO A 91 -13.38 18.04 -0.93
N SER A 92 -12.20 18.30 -1.44
CA SER A 92 -11.09 18.87 -0.68
C SER A 92 -10.27 19.81 -1.56
N ASP A 93 -9.88 20.93 -0.97
CA ASP A 93 -8.95 21.88 -1.58
C ASP A 93 -7.49 21.50 -1.33
N SER A 94 -7.25 20.52 -0.46
CA SER A 94 -5.94 20.00 -0.12
C SER A 94 -5.73 18.60 -0.68
N ALA A 95 -4.52 18.30 -1.11
CA ALA A 95 -4.15 16.95 -1.50
C ALA A 95 -3.81 16.09 -0.27
N ALA A 96 -4.42 14.91 -0.18
CA ALA A 96 -4.00 13.90 0.78
C ALA A 96 -2.70 13.25 0.31
N VAL A 97 -1.80 13.02 1.24
CA VAL A 97 -0.47 12.48 0.97
C VAL A 97 -0.18 11.32 1.91
N ASP A 98 0.34 10.24 1.39
CA ASP A 98 0.99 9.18 2.15
C ASP A 98 2.48 9.13 1.80
N ASP A 99 3.33 9.24 2.82
CA ASP A 99 4.77 9.29 2.68
C ASP A 99 5.40 8.11 3.41
N PHE A 100 5.88 7.12 2.67
CA PHE A 100 6.56 5.94 3.20
C PHE A 100 8.06 6.19 3.23
N ILE A 101 8.65 6.05 4.41
CA ILE A 101 10.09 6.22 4.64
C ILE A 101 10.63 4.89 5.17
N LEU A 102 11.65 4.38 4.47
CA LEU A 102 12.31 3.12 4.78
C LEU A 102 13.73 3.38 5.28
N ASP A 103 14.07 2.79 6.40
CA ASP A 103 15.41 2.87 6.97
C ASP A 103 15.94 1.49 7.32
N THR A 104 17.22 1.28 7.09
CA THR A 104 17.94 0.10 7.58
C THR A 104 18.23 0.29 9.07
N ARG A 105 17.83 -0.68 9.89
CA ARG A 105 18.15 -0.69 11.32
C ARG A 105 19.55 -1.25 11.56
N ARG A 106 20.10 -0.94 12.73
CA ARG A 106 21.37 -1.52 13.18
C ARG A 106 21.27 -3.04 13.19
N GLY A 107 22.15 -3.68 12.43
CA GLY A 107 22.19 -5.12 12.18
C GLY A 107 21.68 -5.48 10.78
N GLU A 108 22.32 -6.49 10.18
CA GLU A 108 21.91 -6.99 8.87
C GLU A 108 20.51 -7.57 8.92
N GLY A 109 19.73 -7.32 7.87
CA GLY A 109 18.42 -7.92 7.69
C GLY A 109 17.29 -7.30 8.51
N LYS A 110 17.45 -6.09 9.06
CA LYS A 110 16.41 -5.38 9.81
C LYS A 110 16.10 -4.02 9.20
N SER A 111 14.83 -3.67 9.17
CA SER A 111 14.33 -2.43 8.59
C SER A 111 13.28 -1.77 9.48
N SER A 112 13.06 -0.48 9.29
CA SER A 112 11.88 0.22 9.76
C SER A 112 11.10 0.77 8.56
N LEU A 113 9.79 0.72 8.65
CA LEU A 113 8.85 1.33 7.72
C LEU A 113 8.01 2.34 8.48
N ARG A 114 8.13 3.60 8.09
CA ARG A 114 7.33 4.70 8.63
C ARG A 114 6.38 5.20 7.57
N LEU A 115 5.13 5.42 7.94
CA LEU A 115 4.13 6.07 7.12
C LEU A 115 3.69 7.36 7.80
N LEU A 116 3.80 8.46 7.07
CA LEU A 116 3.28 9.77 7.45
C LEU A 116 2.16 10.15 6.49
N GLY A 117 0.92 10.17 6.98
CA GLY A 117 -0.22 10.68 6.25
C GLY A 117 -0.47 12.15 6.56
N SER A 118 -0.93 12.92 5.58
CA SER A 118 -1.23 14.34 5.74
C SER A 118 -2.27 14.85 4.75
N GLY A 119 -2.72 16.10 4.95
CA GLY A 119 -3.59 16.78 4.00
C GLY A 119 -5.06 16.40 4.07
N ILE A 120 -5.51 15.66 5.07
CA ILE A 120 -6.91 15.30 5.22
C ILE A 120 -7.65 16.43 5.95
N PRO A 121 -8.73 17.00 5.38
CA PRO A 121 -9.46 18.10 6.02
C PRO A 121 -10.01 17.77 7.41
N GLU A 122 -9.98 18.73 8.32
CA GLU A 122 -10.57 18.65 9.66
C GLU A 122 -12.07 18.96 9.67
N THR A 123 -12.74 18.75 8.56
CA THR A 123 -14.18 18.99 8.45
C THR A 123 -14.97 17.73 8.81
N PRO A 124 -16.21 17.88 9.35
CA PRO A 124 -17.05 16.73 9.72
C PRO A 124 -17.31 15.75 8.58
N GLU A 125 -17.38 16.21 7.34
CA GLU A 125 -17.57 15.36 6.16
C GLU A 125 -16.45 14.36 5.95
N TRP A 126 -15.25 14.67 6.46
CA TRP A 126 -14.06 13.84 6.36
C TRP A 126 -13.83 12.91 7.56
N ASP A 127 -14.57 13.04 8.64
CA ASP A 127 -14.31 12.29 9.88
C ASP A 127 -14.33 10.78 9.69
N ARG A 128 -15.34 10.27 8.98
CA ARG A 128 -15.44 8.85 8.67
C ARG A 128 -14.32 8.38 7.75
N SER A 129 -14.03 9.13 6.70
CA SER A 129 -12.96 8.80 5.74
C SER A 129 -11.59 8.83 6.42
N TYR A 130 -11.33 9.84 7.26
CA TYR A 130 -10.11 9.94 8.03
C TYR A 130 -9.91 8.73 8.95
N ALA A 131 -10.92 8.37 9.74
CA ALA A 131 -10.85 7.21 10.62
C ALA A 131 -10.60 5.92 9.86
N SER A 132 -11.30 5.72 8.75
CA SER A 132 -11.16 4.54 7.88
C SER A 132 -9.76 4.44 7.26
N ILE A 133 -9.21 5.53 6.75
CA ILE A 133 -7.87 5.57 6.15
C ILE A 133 -6.80 5.28 7.20
N ARG A 134 -6.86 5.96 8.34
CA ARG A 134 -5.90 5.78 9.43
C ARG A 134 -5.88 4.36 9.97
N MET A 135 -7.05 3.80 10.27
CA MET A 135 -7.18 2.43 10.78
C MET A 135 -6.84 1.38 9.72
N GLY A 136 -7.17 1.67 8.46
CA GLY A 136 -6.82 0.81 7.33
C GLY A 136 -5.31 0.67 7.17
N TRP A 137 -4.55 1.76 7.25
CA TRP A 137 -3.10 1.72 7.18
C TRP A 137 -2.46 1.07 8.40
N GLU A 138 -2.97 1.32 9.60
CA GLU A 138 -2.49 0.61 10.79
C GLU A 138 -2.56 -0.91 10.61
N ARG A 139 -3.68 -1.40 10.10
CA ARG A 139 -3.92 -2.81 9.80
C ARG A 139 -3.02 -3.34 8.70
N PHE A 140 -2.86 -2.58 7.61
CA PHE A 140 -2.00 -2.96 6.49
C PHE A 140 -0.52 -3.00 6.89
N MET A 141 -0.05 -2.04 7.67
CA MET A 141 1.32 -2.02 8.19
C MET A 141 1.62 -3.28 9.03
N ALA A 142 0.69 -3.68 9.89
CA ALA A 142 0.80 -4.93 10.65
C ALA A 142 0.84 -6.17 9.74
N ARG A 143 0.02 -6.21 8.69
CA ARG A 143 0.00 -7.31 7.72
C ARG A 143 1.27 -7.38 6.86
N ILE A 144 1.82 -6.24 6.47
CA ILE A 144 3.12 -6.18 5.76
C ILE A 144 4.20 -6.85 6.60
N LYS A 145 4.27 -6.51 7.89
CA LYS A 145 5.22 -7.13 8.82
C LYS A 145 5.05 -8.65 8.88
N VAL A 146 3.84 -9.11 9.14
CA VAL A 146 3.54 -10.55 9.24
C VAL A 146 3.87 -11.27 7.93
N THR A 147 3.49 -10.70 6.80
CA THR A 147 3.76 -11.29 5.47
C THR A 147 5.25 -11.45 5.20
N LEU A 148 6.04 -10.43 5.54
CA LEU A 148 7.48 -10.44 5.26
C LEU A 148 8.28 -11.29 6.23
N GLU A 149 7.87 -11.39 7.49
CA GLU A 149 8.55 -12.17 8.52
C GLU A 149 8.12 -13.65 8.53
N SER A 150 7.00 -13.97 7.86
CA SER A 150 6.56 -15.35 7.74
C SER A 150 7.48 -16.15 6.81
N PRO A 151 7.80 -17.41 7.15
CA PRO A 151 8.56 -18.27 6.24
C PRO A 151 7.79 -18.42 4.92
N PRO A 152 8.50 -18.53 3.78
CA PRO A 152 7.83 -18.73 2.50
C PRO A 152 6.98 -20.01 2.56
N VAL A 153 5.71 -19.88 2.18
CA VAL A 153 4.84 -21.05 2.06
C VAL A 153 5.48 -21.98 1.04
N PRO A 154 5.79 -23.24 1.38
CA PRO A 154 6.35 -24.17 0.42
C PRO A 154 5.36 -24.26 -0.75
N LYS A 155 5.85 -24.01 -1.98
CA LYS A 155 5.06 -24.26 -3.18
C LYS A 155 4.62 -25.71 -3.11
N LYS A 156 3.30 -25.98 -3.07
CA LYS A 156 2.80 -27.34 -3.20
C LYS A 156 3.52 -27.98 -4.37
N PRO A 157 4.16 -29.15 -4.19
CA PRO A 157 4.75 -29.83 -5.34
C PRO A 157 3.68 -29.97 -6.40
N ALA A 158 4.02 -29.64 -7.64
CA ALA A 158 3.12 -29.86 -8.76
C ALA A 158 2.60 -31.28 -8.64
N LYS A 159 1.26 -31.48 -8.69
CA LYS A 159 0.68 -32.81 -8.74
C LYS A 159 1.38 -33.53 -9.89
N ILE A 160 2.19 -34.52 -9.55
CA ILE A 160 2.74 -35.44 -10.54
C ILE A 160 1.51 -36.17 -11.08
N VAL A 161 1.07 -35.80 -12.27
CA VAL A 161 0.09 -36.59 -13.00
C VAL A 161 0.79 -37.93 -13.28
N PRO A 162 0.29 -39.07 -12.78
CA PRO A 162 0.85 -40.36 -13.11
C PRO A 162 0.79 -40.47 -14.64
N LYS A 163 1.95 -40.70 -15.25
CA LYS A 163 2.01 -41.07 -16.66
C LYS A 163 1.27 -42.38 -16.79
N ASP A 164 0.22 -42.44 -17.60
CA ASP A 164 -0.53 -43.65 -17.86
C ASP A 164 0.44 -44.80 -18.16
N PRO A 165 0.21 -46.02 -17.59
CA PRO A 165 1.02 -47.15 -17.95
C PRO A 165 0.90 -47.42 -19.46
N PRO A 166 1.95 -47.86 -20.13
CA PRO A 166 1.89 -48.21 -21.54
C PRO A 166 0.83 -49.29 -21.75
N LEU A 167 -0.02 -49.12 -22.76
CA LEU A 167 -1.00 -50.11 -23.16
C LEU A 167 -0.29 -51.44 -23.44
N PRO A 168 -0.82 -52.58 -22.97
CA PRO A 168 -0.25 -53.86 -23.28
C PRO A 168 -0.24 -54.10 -24.80
N GLY A 169 0.92 -54.44 -25.33
CA GLY A 169 1.09 -54.68 -26.77
C GLY A 169 0.21 -55.83 -27.23
N LEU A 170 -0.47 -55.62 -28.30
CA LEU A 170 -1.13 -56.67 -29.05
C LEU A 170 -0.03 -57.42 -29.80
N ASP A 171 0.35 -58.62 -29.28
CA ASP A 171 1.14 -59.58 -30.05
C ASP A 171 0.27 -60.24 -31.12
N TYR A 172 0.71 -60.11 -32.38
CA TYR A 172 0.27 -60.95 -33.47
C TYR A 172 1.35 -62.00 -33.74
#